data_96b33bebbc7771ab7b21cf9d5464015a
#
_entry.id   96b33bebbc7771ab7b21cf9d5464015a
#
_cell.length_a   1.000
_cell.length_b   1.000
_cell.length_c   1.000
_cell.angle_alpha   90.00
_cell.angle_beta   90.00
_cell.angle_gamma   90.00
#
_symmetry.space_group_name_H-M   'P 1'
#
loop_
_entity.id
_entity.type
_entity.pdbx_description
1 polymer ?
#
loop_
_entity_poly.entity_id
_entity_poly.type
_entity_poly.pdbx_seq_one_letter_code
_entity_poly.pdbx_strand_id
1 'polypeptide(L)'
;MRVELMQVYGKTVMERVELQRYLDTLLEVARFKDYCPNGLQVEGRAQVRRIVCGATASQALLDAAVAHGADAVLVHHGYFWRGEDGRVTGMRRKRLATLLGHDINLFAYHLPLDAHPEFGNNAQLGKLMGWEADGRFGEQDIGWTGALAHPVTLDALARGAAARLGREPLMLGDGHREVRRIAWCTGGAQGYFEQAIATGVDCFVS
;
A
#
# COMPACT_ATOMS: atom_id res chain seq x y z
N MET A 1 -7.31 -10.69 10.35
CA MET A 1 -6.25 -10.08 9.54
C MET A 1 -5.00 -10.96 9.70
N ARG A 2 -4.62 -11.70 8.66
CA ARG A 2 -3.37 -12.48 8.68
C ARG A 2 -2.19 -11.50 8.63
N VAL A 3 -1.29 -11.56 9.58
CA VAL A 3 0.03 -10.93 9.49
C VAL A 3 0.88 -11.85 8.64
N GLU A 4 1.09 -11.51 7.37
CA GLU A 4 2.06 -12.22 6.55
C GLU A 4 3.46 -11.73 6.92
N LEU A 5 4.22 -12.63 7.54
CA LEU A 5 5.60 -12.39 7.91
C LEU A 5 6.49 -12.81 6.74
N MET A 6 6.97 -11.86 5.98
CA MET A 6 8.01 -12.10 4.98
C MET A 6 9.37 -12.12 5.70
N GLN A 7 9.93 -13.31 5.87
CA GLN A 7 11.23 -13.50 6.48
C GLN A 7 12.29 -13.47 5.38
N VAL A 8 13.07 -12.40 5.30
CA VAL A 8 14.22 -12.32 4.39
C VAL A 8 15.43 -12.92 5.09
N TYR A 9 15.90 -14.07 4.61
CA TYR A 9 17.13 -14.70 5.06
C TYR A 9 18.31 -14.15 4.28
N GLY A 10 19.15 -13.36 4.93
CA GLY A 10 20.47 -12.96 4.45
C GLY A 10 21.45 -12.85 5.61
N LYS A 11 22.68 -13.32 5.42
CA LYS A 11 23.77 -13.10 6.39
C LYS A 11 24.29 -11.65 6.39
N THR A 12 23.72 -10.80 5.58
CA THR A 12 24.19 -9.45 5.35
C THR A 12 23.46 -8.48 6.28
N VAL A 13 24.23 -7.77 7.06
CA VAL A 13 23.77 -6.62 7.85
C VAL A 13 23.76 -5.43 6.93
N MET A 14 22.69 -4.65 6.94
CA MET A 14 22.60 -3.41 6.17
C MET A 14 22.51 -2.24 7.16
N GLU A 15 23.23 -1.17 6.89
CA GLU A 15 23.07 0.07 7.65
C GLU A 15 21.68 0.69 7.37
N ARG A 16 21.01 1.18 8.40
CA ARG A 16 19.68 1.81 8.30
C ARG A 16 19.63 2.91 7.22
N VAL A 17 20.67 3.71 7.13
CA VAL A 17 20.76 4.81 6.16
C VAL A 17 20.86 4.26 4.73
N GLU A 18 21.55 3.14 4.52
CA GLU A 18 21.62 2.48 3.22
C GLU A 18 20.28 1.86 2.82
N LEU A 19 19.61 1.21 3.77
CA LEU A 19 18.25 0.68 3.57
C LEU A 19 17.28 1.80 3.20
N GLN A 20 17.30 2.91 3.92
CA GLN A 20 16.46 4.06 3.60
C GLN A 20 16.74 4.57 2.18
N ARG A 21 17.98 4.82 1.84
CA ARG A 21 18.37 5.30 0.50
C ARG A 21 17.93 4.35 -0.60
N TYR A 22 18.08 3.04 -0.38
CA TYR A 22 17.64 2.02 -1.32
C TYR A 22 16.12 2.08 -1.54
N LEU A 23 15.33 2.12 -0.47
CA LEU A 23 13.87 2.16 -0.55
C LEU A 23 13.36 3.50 -1.13
N ASP A 24 13.96 4.62 -0.73
CA ASP A 24 13.62 5.95 -1.26
C ASP A 24 13.89 6.05 -2.77
N THR A 25 14.96 5.44 -3.23
CA THR A 25 15.32 5.38 -4.66
C THR A 25 14.40 4.43 -5.42
N LEU A 26 14.18 3.22 -4.90
CA LEU A 26 13.33 2.21 -5.51
C LEU A 26 11.90 2.71 -5.70
N LEU A 27 11.36 3.39 -4.70
CA LEU A 27 9.98 3.87 -4.70
C LEU A 27 9.85 5.31 -5.24
N GLU A 28 10.95 5.91 -5.71
CA GLU A 28 10.97 7.27 -6.27
C GLU A 28 10.29 8.32 -5.36
N VAL A 29 10.54 8.25 -4.05
CA VAL A 29 9.83 9.03 -3.02
C VAL A 29 9.77 10.53 -3.35
N ALA A 30 10.84 11.08 -3.92
CA ALA A 30 10.95 12.51 -4.25
C ALA A 30 9.91 12.98 -5.30
N ARG A 31 9.29 12.08 -6.06
CA ARG A 31 8.23 12.39 -7.05
C ARG A 31 6.90 12.72 -6.41
N PHE A 32 6.70 12.31 -5.14
CA PHE A 32 5.36 12.31 -4.54
C PHE A 32 5.21 13.42 -3.51
N LYS A 33 4.09 14.13 -3.60
CA LYS A 33 3.55 14.99 -2.54
C LYS A 33 2.51 14.16 -1.79
N ASP A 34 2.81 13.80 -0.55
CA ASP A 34 1.99 12.87 0.20
C ASP A 34 1.34 13.51 1.43
N TYR A 35 0.42 12.78 2.04
CA TYR A 35 -0.31 13.16 3.25
C TYR A 35 0.44 12.77 4.53
N CYS A 36 1.51 12.01 4.42
CA CYS A 36 2.39 11.61 5.50
C CYS A 36 3.86 11.61 5.04
N PRO A 37 4.84 11.68 5.95
CA PRO A 37 6.24 11.51 5.59
C PRO A 37 6.50 10.07 5.12
N ASN A 38 7.08 9.94 3.90
CA ASN A 38 7.58 8.68 3.39
C ASN A 38 9.02 8.45 3.84
N GLY A 39 9.40 7.21 4.09
CA GLY A 39 10.73 6.82 4.55
C GLY A 39 10.77 6.45 6.04
N LEU A 40 11.89 6.73 6.70
CA LEU A 40 12.08 6.47 8.12
C LEU A 40 11.22 7.42 8.97
N GLN A 41 10.25 6.89 9.67
CA GLN A 41 9.35 7.65 10.55
C GLN A 41 9.73 7.58 12.02
N VAL A 42 10.28 6.46 12.47
CA VAL A 42 10.79 6.30 13.83
C VAL A 42 12.16 5.65 13.75
N GLU A 43 13.14 6.31 14.34
CA GLU A 43 14.51 5.86 14.36
C GLU A 43 14.73 4.83 15.47
N GLY A 44 15.33 3.69 15.11
CA GLY A 44 15.81 2.65 15.98
C GLY A 44 17.30 2.40 15.77
N ARG A 45 17.72 1.12 15.89
CA ARG A 45 19.13 0.73 15.76
C ARG A 45 19.71 1.01 14.38
N ALA A 46 21.02 1.27 14.34
CA ALA A 46 21.72 1.62 13.09
C ALA A 46 21.81 0.42 12.12
N GLN A 47 21.92 -0.79 12.64
CA GLN A 47 22.09 -2.00 11.84
C GLN A 47 20.76 -2.77 11.72
N VAL A 48 20.39 -3.13 10.50
CA VAL A 48 19.17 -3.86 10.17
C VAL A 48 19.53 -5.23 9.57
N ARG A 49 19.04 -6.28 10.20
CA ARG A 49 19.18 -7.69 9.72
C ARG A 49 17.83 -8.33 9.47
N ARG A 50 16.82 -7.92 10.24
CA ARG A 50 15.47 -8.50 10.17
C ARG A 50 14.43 -7.40 10.05
N ILE A 51 13.63 -7.52 8.99
CA ILE A 51 12.52 -6.62 8.69
C ILE A 51 11.22 -7.41 8.81
N VAL A 52 10.23 -6.84 9.50
CA VAL A 52 8.85 -7.33 9.50
C VAL A 52 8.01 -6.38 8.67
N CYS A 53 7.26 -6.91 7.70
CA CYS A 53 6.42 -6.12 6.82
C CYS A 53 4.94 -6.24 7.20
N GLY A 54 4.17 -5.20 6.94
CA GLY A 54 2.72 -5.20 7.12
C GLY A 54 2.05 -4.03 6.42
N ALA A 55 0.73 -4.09 6.27
CA ALA A 55 0.00 -2.98 5.63
C ALA A 55 -0.05 -1.73 6.53
N THR A 56 -0.27 -1.90 7.83
CA THR A 56 -0.46 -0.80 8.78
C THR A 56 0.35 -1.04 10.05
N ALA A 57 1.04 -0.01 10.56
CA ALA A 57 1.80 -0.05 11.81
C ALA A 57 0.86 -0.14 13.04
N SER A 58 0.08 -1.22 13.12
CA SER A 58 -0.82 -1.51 14.24
C SER A 58 -0.05 -2.04 15.44
N GLN A 59 -0.64 -1.96 16.64
CA GLN A 59 -0.01 -2.54 17.82
C GLN A 59 0.27 -4.04 17.65
N ALA A 60 -0.66 -4.78 17.05
CA ALA A 60 -0.49 -6.22 16.80
C ALA A 60 0.71 -6.52 15.89
N LEU A 61 0.96 -5.69 14.86
CA LEU A 61 2.15 -5.83 14.01
C LEU A 61 3.43 -5.53 14.80
N LEU A 62 3.41 -4.50 15.64
CA LEU A 62 4.57 -4.16 16.48
C LEU A 62 4.88 -5.23 17.51
N ASP A 63 3.85 -5.77 18.17
CA ASP A 63 4.00 -6.87 19.13
C ASP A 63 4.59 -8.13 18.44
N ALA A 64 4.14 -8.43 17.23
CA ALA A 64 4.72 -9.49 16.39
C ALA A 64 6.18 -9.18 16.00
N ALA A 65 6.49 -7.94 15.62
CA ALA A 65 7.86 -7.52 15.28
C ALA A 65 8.82 -7.70 16.48
N VAL A 66 8.39 -7.31 17.66
CA VAL A 66 9.13 -7.54 18.92
C VAL A 66 9.36 -9.04 19.15
N ALA A 67 8.29 -9.85 19.08
CA ALA A 67 8.37 -11.30 19.29
C ALA A 67 9.31 -12.00 18.30
N HIS A 68 9.41 -11.48 17.07
CA HIS A 68 10.33 -11.98 16.05
C HIS A 68 11.73 -11.34 16.08
N GLY A 69 12.00 -10.45 17.04
CA GLY A 69 13.29 -9.75 17.16
C GLY A 69 13.63 -8.91 15.91
N ALA A 70 12.65 -8.19 15.38
CA ALA A 70 12.84 -7.34 14.23
C ALA A 70 13.71 -6.12 14.57
N ASP A 71 14.54 -5.70 13.62
CA ASP A 71 15.33 -4.47 13.68
C ASP A 71 14.59 -3.32 13.01
N ALA A 72 13.68 -3.65 12.08
CA ALA A 72 12.84 -2.69 11.39
C ALA A 72 11.44 -3.26 11.08
N VAL A 73 10.49 -2.36 11.02
CA VAL A 73 9.13 -2.59 10.52
C VAL A 73 8.95 -1.75 9.26
N LEU A 74 8.49 -2.37 8.17
CA LEU A 74 8.19 -1.71 6.91
C LEU A 74 6.69 -1.82 6.64
N VAL A 75 6.03 -0.68 6.46
CA VAL A 75 4.57 -0.61 6.27
C VAL A 75 4.17 0.35 5.15
N HIS A 76 2.93 0.20 4.69
CA HIS A 76 2.28 1.18 3.85
C HIS A 76 1.68 2.32 4.69
N HIS A 77 0.92 2.02 5.71
CA HIS A 77 0.34 3.00 6.62
C HIS A 77 1.14 3.10 7.91
N GLY A 78 1.96 4.15 7.98
CA GLY A 78 2.70 4.51 9.19
C GLY A 78 1.93 5.50 10.09
N TYR A 79 2.65 6.52 10.54
CA TYR A 79 2.18 7.57 11.45
C TYR A 79 2.38 8.95 10.84
N PHE A 80 2.03 9.99 11.61
CA PHE A 80 2.30 11.40 11.30
C PHE A 80 1.54 11.92 10.08
N TRP A 81 0.26 11.55 9.96
CA TRP A 81 -0.61 12.03 8.91
C TRP A 81 -0.87 13.53 9.02
N ARG A 82 -0.96 14.20 7.89
CA ARG A 82 -1.29 15.63 7.83
C ARG A 82 -2.64 15.88 8.49
N GLY A 83 -2.68 16.87 9.40
CA GLY A 83 -3.90 17.23 10.14
C GLY A 83 -4.18 16.38 11.39
N GLU A 84 -3.38 15.36 11.68
CA GLU A 84 -3.48 14.65 12.95
C GLU A 84 -3.00 15.51 14.12
N ASP A 85 -3.59 15.26 15.30
CA ASP A 85 -3.09 15.81 16.56
C ASP A 85 -1.67 15.29 16.83
N GLY A 86 -0.71 16.20 16.93
CA GLY A 86 0.71 15.88 17.16
C GLY A 86 1.03 15.34 18.56
N ARG A 87 0.06 15.35 19.50
CA ARG A 87 0.29 14.88 20.87
C ARG A 87 0.54 13.38 20.93
N VAL A 88 1.53 12.98 21.72
CA VAL A 88 1.90 11.57 21.93
C VAL A 88 1.14 11.02 23.14
N THR A 89 -0.13 10.68 22.93
CA THR A 89 -1.04 10.15 23.94
C THR A 89 -1.73 8.86 23.47
N GLY A 90 -2.39 8.15 24.36
CA GLY A 90 -3.22 6.98 24.04
C GLY A 90 -2.51 5.92 23.17
N MET A 91 -3.15 5.58 22.08
CA MET A 91 -2.67 4.57 21.13
C MET A 91 -1.33 4.94 20.50
N ARG A 92 -1.14 6.21 20.09
CA ARG A 92 0.12 6.70 19.53
C ARG A 92 1.27 6.53 20.52
N ARG A 93 1.06 6.95 21.79
CA ARG A 93 2.06 6.77 22.85
C ARG A 93 2.45 5.29 23.01
N LYS A 94 1.48 4.38 23.04
CA LYS A 94 1.74 2.96 23.20
C LYS A 94 2.60 2.42 22.06
N ARG A 95 2.25 2.73 20.82
CA ARG A 95 2.97 2.27 19.62
C ARG A 95 4.39 2.83 19.55
N LEU A 96 4.57 4.14 19.78
CA LEU A 96 5.89 4.77 19.79
C LEU A 96 6.74 4.22 20.94
N ALA A 97 6.17 4.00 22.13
CA ALA A 97 6.89 3.38 23.25
C ALA A 97 7.38 1.96 22.93
N THR A 98 6.60 1.18 22.18
CA THR A 98 7.02 -0.15 21.72
C THR A 98 8.22 -0.04 20.77
N LEU A 99 8.16 0.82 19.76
CA LEU A 99 9.26 1.01 18.80
C LEU A 99 10.54 1.50 19.48
N LEU A 100 10.45 2.58 20.24
CA LEU A 100 11.58 3.21 20.94
C LEU A 100 12.17 2.30 22.01
N GLY A 101 11.32 1.60 22.77
CA GLY A 101 11.77 0.70 23.85
C GLY A 101 12.50 -0.55 23.37
N HIS A 102 12.36 -0.90 22.09
CA HIS A 102 13.03 -2.06 21.46
C HIS A 102 14.02 -1.69 20.37
N ASP A 103 14.31 -0.39 20.18
CA ASP A 103 15.18 0.13 19.14
C ASP A 103 14.79 -0.36 17.72
N ILE A 104 13.49 -0.42 17.43
CA ILE A 104 12.95 -0.86 16.14
C ILE A 104 12.71 0.34 15.24
N ASN A 105 13.29 0.31 14.05
CA ASN A 105 13.04 1.30 13.01
C ASN A 105 11.62 1.14 12.44
N LEU A 106 10.91 2.24 12.18
CA LEU A 106 9.67 2.23 11.42
C LEU A 106 9.89 2.95 10.09
N PHE A 107 9.79 2.21 9.00
CA PHE A 107 9.72 2.74 7.64
C PHE A 107 8.27 2.68 7.15
N ALA A 108 7.79 3.76 6.54
CA ALA A 108 6.48 3.81 5.91
C ALA A 108 6.57 4.44 4.52
N TYR A 109 5.91 3.80 3.55
CA TYR A 109 5.82 4.30 2.18
C TYR A 109 4.37 4.20 1.71
N HIS A 110 3.73 5.35 1.49
CA HIS A 110 2.31 5.44 1.15
C HIS A 110 2.12 5.59 -0.37
N LEU A 111 1.90 6.79 -0.90
CA LEU A 111 1.68 6.99 -2.33
C LEU A 111 2.82 6.46 -3.23
N PRO A 112 4.10 6.57 -2.85
CA PRO A 112 5.19 5.96 -3.63
C PRO A 112 5.03 4.46 -3.81
N LEU A 113 4.58 3.74 -2.77
CA LEU A 113 4.32 2.30 -2.88
C LEU A 113 3.06 2.03 -3.70
N ASP A 114 1.98 2.82 -3.55
CA ASP A 114 0.78 2.65 -4.37
C ASP A 114 1.07 2.77 -5.88
N ALA A 115 1.94 3.71 -6.26
CA ALA A 115 2.24 4.02 -7.64
C ALA A 115 3.30 3.10 -8.28
N HIS A 116 4.08 2.36 -7.47
CA HIS A 116 5.20 1.57 -7.98
C HIS A 116 4.73 0.53 -9.02
N PRO A 117 5.37 0.47 -10.22
CA PRO A 117 4.86 -0.30 -11.35
C PRO A 117 4.93 -1.83 -11.16
N GLU A 118 5.76 -2.32 -10.25
CA GLU A 118 5.93 -3.75 -10.01
C GLU A 118 5.43 -4.18 -8.63
N PHE A 119 5.83 -3.48 -7.57
CA PHE A 119 5.54 -3.87 -6.18
C PHE A 119 4.35 -3.13 -5.59
N GLY A 120 3.83 -2.13 -6.30
CA GLY A 120 2.77 -1.25 -5.81
C GLY A 120 1.42 -1.93 -5.65
N ASN A 121 0.61 -1.39 -4.76
CA ASN A 121 -0.72 -1.93 -4.47
C ASN A 121 -1.59 -2.01 -5.73
N ASN A 122 -1.54 -0.98 -6.59
CA ASN A 122 -2.28 -0.98 -7.85
C ASN A 122 -1.75 -2.01 -8.85
N ALA A 123 -0.42 -2.15 -8.97
CA ALA A 123 0.19 -3.16 -9.82
C ALA A 123 -0.17 -4.57 -9.38
N GLN A 124 -0.09 -4.84 -8.08
CA GLN A 124 -0.41 -6.14 -7.50
C GLN A 124 -1.91 -6.46 -7.61
N LEU A 125 -2.79 -5.46 -7.45
CA LEU A 125 -4.23 -5.66 -7.68
C LEU A 125 -4.50 -6.02 -9.14
N GLY A 126 -3.95 -5.26 -10.10
CA GLY A 126 -4.08 -5.57 -11.53
C GLY A 126 -3.60 -6.98 -11.86
N LYS A 127 -2.43 -7.38 -11.35
CA LYS A 127 -1.86 -8.72 -11.52
C LYS A 127 -2.76 -9.81 -10.91
N LEU A 128 -3.24 -9.61 -9.69
CA LEU A 128 -4.14 -10.55 -9.01
C LEU A 128 -5.44 -10.75 -9.78
N MET A 129 -5.96 -9.66 -10.35
CA MET A 129 -7.22 -9.67 -11.07
C MET A 129 -7.09 -10.09 -12.54
N GLY A 130 -5.87 -10.14 -13.08
CA GLY A 130 -5.60 -10.40 -14.49
C GLY A 130 -5.96 -9.22 -15.39
N TRP A 131 -5.86 -7.98 -14.88
CA TRP A 131 -6.09 -6.76 -15.66
C TRP A 131 -4.78 -6.30 -16.31
N GLU A 132 -4.82 -6.07 -17.61
CA GLU A 132 -3.67 -5.60 -18.38
C GLU A 132 -3.65 -4.08 -18.39
N ALA A 133 -2.68 -3.50 -17.72
CA ALA A 133 -2.54 -2.05 -17.61
C ALA A 133 -2.03 -1.45 -18.93
N ASP A 134 -2.68 -0.38 -19.39
CA ASP A 134 -2.32 0.34 -20.61
C ASP A 134 -2.19 1.87 -20.42
N GLY A 135 -2.46 2.39 -19.22
CA GLY A 135 -2.37 3.81 -18.92
C GLY A 135 -2.45 4.15 -17.45
N ARG A 136 -2.35 5.44 -17.19
CA ARG A 136 -2.42 6.02 -15.85
C ARG A 136 -3.37 7.20 -15.86
N PHE A 137 -3.91 7.54 -14.69
CA PHE A 137 -4.75 8.73 -14.50
C PHE A 137 -4.68 9.22 -13.05
N GLY A 138 -5.32 10.35 -12.81
CA GLY A 138 -5.37 10.95 -11.50
C GLY A 138 -4.13 11.77 -11.13
N GLU A 139 -4.16 12.38 -9.97
CA GLU A 139 -3.04 13.17 -9.46
C GLU A 139 -1.82 12.27 -9.25
N GLN A 140 -0.66 12.72 -9.72
CA GLN A 140 0.62 12.00 -9.65
C GLN A 140 0.60 10.62 -10.33
N ASP A 141 -0.30 10.40 -11.31
CA ASP A 141 -0.42 9.15 -12.07
C ASP A 141 -0.68 7.91 -11.20
N ILE A 142 -1.40 8.08 -10.09
CA ILE A 142 -1.61 7.00 -9.11
C ILE A 142 -2.64 5.97 -9.56
N GLY A 143 -3.68 6.42 -10.30
CA GLY A 143 -4.70 5.55 -10.87
C GLY A 143 -4.21 4.82 -12.12
N TRP A 144 -4.74 3.65 -12.36
CA TRP A 144 -4.39 2.80 -13.50
C TRP A 144 -5.58 2.59 -14.41
N THR A 145 -5.34 2.51 -15.72
CA THR A 145 -6.33 2.06 -16.71
C THR A 145 -5.84 0.83 -17.42
N GLY A 146 -6.79 0.06 -17.97
CA GLY A 146 -6.44 -1.12 -18.72
C GLY A 146 -7.64 -1.78 -19.38
N ALA A 147 -7.37 -2.89 -20.05
CA ALA A 147 -8.37 -3.71 -20.71
C ALA A 147 -8.54 -5.05 -19.97
N LEU A 148 -9.72 -5.61 -20.07
CA LEU A 148 -9.97 -7.00 -19.71
C LEU A 148 -9.62 -7.89 -20.90
N ALA A 149 -9.06 -9.08 -20.64
CA ALA A 149 -8.73 -10.06 -21.69
C ALA A 149 -9.96 -10.42 -22.55
N HIS A 150 -11.13 -10.46 -21.92
CA HIS A 150 -12.42 -10.64 -22.58
C HIS A 150 -13.46 -9.75 -21.90
N PRO A 151 -14.45 -9.23 -22.66
CA PRO A 151 -15.56 -8.49 -22.07
C PRO A 151 -16.33 -9.37 -21.10
N VAL A 152 -16.69 -8.81 -19.93
CA VAL A 152 -17.51 -9.49 -18.93
C VAL A 152 -18.63 -8.57 -18.45
N THR A 153 -19.67 -9.11 -17.84
CA THR A 153 -20.67 -8.27 -17.18
C THR A 153 -20.12 -7.71 -15.87
N LEU A 154 -20.65 -6.57 -15.43
CA LEU A 154 -20.27 -5.97 -14.14
C LEU A 154 -20.48 -6.94 -12.97
N ASP A 155 -21.56 -7.72 -12.99
CA ASP A 155 -21.82 -8.82 -12.03
C ASP A 155 -20.70 -9.87 -12.04
N ALA A 156 -20.24 -10.28 -13.22
CA ALA A 156 -19.17 -11.26 -13.33
C ALA A 156 -17.84 -10.70 -12.82
N LEU A 157 -17.55 -9.42 -13.10
CA LEU A 157 -16.39 -8.71 -12.57
C LEU A 157 -16.43 -8.66 -11.04
N ALA A 158 -17.57 -8.27 -10.46
CA ALA A 158 -17.78 -8.21 -9.01
C ALA A 158 -17.58 -9.58 -8.34
N ARG A 159 -18.19 -10.66 -8.89
CA ARG A 159 -17.96 -12.02 -8.38
C ARG A 159 -16.50 -12.46 -8.49
N GLY A 160 -15.83 -12.11 -9.58
CA GLY A 160 -14.40 -12.38 -9.75
C GLY A 160 -13.54 -11.68 -8.71
N ALA A 161 -13.88 -10.43 -8.38
CA ALA A 161 -13.22 -9.68 -7.32
C ALA A 161 -13.48 -10.29 -5.93
N ALA A 162 -14.75 -10.64 -5.63
CA ALA A 162 -15.11 -11.29 -4.37
C ALA A 162 -14.33 -12.59 -4.15
N ALA A 163 -14.24 -13.41 -5.17
CA ALA A 163 -13.54 -14.70 -5.09
C ALA A 163 -12.03 -14.54 -4.82
N ARG A 164 -11.38 -13.53 -5.43
CA ARG A 164 -9.94 -13.31 -5.29
C ARG A 164 -9.58 -12.55 -4.02
N LEU A 165 -10.41 -11.59 -3.62
CA LEU A 165 -10.14 -10.72 -2.46
C LEU A 165 -10.76 -11.26 -1.16
N GLY A 166 -11.59 -12.32 -1.24
CA GLY A 166 -12.28 -12.89 -0.08
C GLY A 166 -13.30 -11.95 0.56
N ARG A 167 -13.81 -10.98 -0.23
CA ARG A 167 -14.74 -9.95 0.23
C ARG A 167 -15.67 -9.52 -0.91
N GLU A 168 -16.96 -9.43 -0.64
CA GLU A 168 -17.94 -8.90 -1.59
C GLU A 168 -17.71 -7.39 -1.80
N PRO A 169 -17.53 -6.93 -3.06
CA PRO A 169 -17.46 -5.51 -3.36
C PRO A 169 -18.85 -4.87 -3.29
N LEU A 170 -18.90 -3.59 -2.94
CA LEU A 170 -20.09 -2.78 -3.20
C LEU A 170 -20.14 -2.45 -4.69
N MET A 171 -21.18 -2.93 -5.36
CA MET A 171 -21.39 -2.66 -6.78
C MET A 171 -22.41 -1.54 -6.96
N LEU A 172 -22.07 -0.56 -7.78
CA LEU A 172 -22.94 0.55 -8.17
C LEU A 172 -23.09 0.56 -9.70
N GLY A 173 -24.30 0.32 -10.18
CA GLY A 173 -24.61 0.30 -11.61
C GLY A 173 -25.44 -0.92 -12.03
N ASP A 174 -25.70 -1.01 -13.33
CA ASP A 174 -26.41 -2.15 -13.94
C ASP A 174 -25.45 -3.36 -14.03
N GLY A 175 -25.74 -4.41 -13.28
CA GLY A 175 -24.96 -5.65 -13.24
C GLY A 175 -24.81 -6.35 -14.59
N HIS A 176 -25.75 -6.14 -15.53
CA HIS A 176 -25.73 -6.73 -16.89
C HIS A 176 -24.85 -5.92 -17.87
N ARG A 177 -24.44 -4.70 -17.50
CA ARG A 177 -23.59 -3.86 -18.35
C ARG A 177 -22.28 -4.58 -18.67
N GLU A 178 -21.93 -4.60 -19.95
CA GLU A 178 -20.65 -5.15 -20.42
C GLU A 178 -19.50 -4.19 -20.05
N VAL A 179 -18.42 -4.74 -19.53
CA VAL A 179 -17.17 -4.06 -19.18
C VAL A 179 -16.06 -4.62 -20.05
N ARG A 180 -15.36 -3.76 -20.78
CA ARG A 180 -14.19 -4.04 -21.62
C ARG A 180 -12.95 -3.34 -21.11
N ARG A 181 -13.13 -2.11 -20.70
CA ARG A 181 -12.07 -1.24 -20.17
C ARG A 181 -12.36 -0.90 -18.70
N ILE A 182 -11.30 -0.88 -17.93
CA ILE A 182 -11.39 -0.69 -16.49
C ILE A 182 -10.36 0.34 -16.02
N ALA A 183 -10.75 1.14 -15.05
CA ALA A 183 -9.82 1.92 -14.24
C ALA A 183 -9.79 1.37 -12.80
N TRP A 184 -8.66 1.46 -12.15
CA TRP A 184 -8.56 1.10 -10.72
C TRP A 184 -7.57 1.97 -9.97
N CYS A 185 -7.87 2.17 -8.69
CA CYS A 185 -6.97 2.83 -7.76
C CYS A 185 -7.26 2.32 -6.35
N THR A 186 -6.29 1.68 -5.72
CA THR A 186 -6.41 1.15 -4.37
C THR A 186 -6.51 2.25 -3.32
N GLY A 187 -7.08 1.93 -2.16
CA GLY A 187 -7.25 2.87 -1.05
C GLY A 187 -8.50 3.74 -1.15
N GLY A 188 -8.48 4.91 -0.54
CA GLY A 188 -9.60 5.86 -0.50
C GLY A 188 -9.73 6.71 -1.77
N ALA A 189 -9.78 6.05 -2.94
CA ALA A 189 -9.66 6.70 -4.24
C ALA A 189 -11.01 7.07 -4.90
N GLN A 190 -12.13 7.03 -4.17
CA GLN A 190 -13.47 7.36 -4.70
C GLN A 190 -13.54 8.77 -5.31
N GLY A 191 -12.71 9.71 -4.84
CA GLY A 191 -12.60 11.06 -5.38
C GLY A 191 -12.06 11.14 -6.82
N TYR A 192 -11.47 10.05 -7.34
CA TYR A 192 -11.00 9.98 -8.72
C TYR A 192 -12.07 9.51 -9.73
N PHE A 193 -13.31 9.31 -9.30
CA PHE A 193 -14.38 8.77 -10.14
C PHE A 193 -14.58 9.56 -11.46
N GLU A 194 -14.67 10.88 -11.39
CA GLU A 194 -14.84 11.72 -12.57
C GLU A 194 -13.62 11.65 -13.51
N GLN A 195 -12.41 11.60 -12.96
CA GLN A 195 -11.19 11.46 -13.72
C GLN A 195 -11.12 10.09 -14.41
N ALA A 196 -11.57 9.02 -13.73
CA ALA A 196 -11.70 7.69 -14.31
C ALA A 196 -12.68 7.70 -15.50
N ILE A 197 -13.86 8.33 -15.37
CA ILE A 197 -14.83 8.50 -16.46
C ILE A 197 -14.19 9.20 -17.67
N ALA A 198 -13.40 10.25 -17.44
CA ALA A 198 -12.74 11.01 -18.50
C ALA A 198 -11.74 10.16 -19.31
N THR A 199 -11.27 9.03 -18.79
CA THR A 199 -10.41 8.10 -19.53
C THR A 199 -11.17 7.19 -20.50
N GLY A 200 -12.52 7.23 -20.51
CA GLY A 200 -13.37 6.41 -21.37
C GLY A 200 -13.48 4.95 -20.97
N VAL A 201 -13.27 4.63 -19.71
CA VAL A 201 -13.45 3.26 -19.18
C VAL A 201 -14.92 2.95 -18.86
N ASP A 202 -15.26 1.68 -18.83
CA ASP A 202 -16.61 1.19 -18.55
C ASP A 202 -16.87 1.04 -17.05
N CYS A 203 -15.80 0.83 -16.26
CA CYS A 203 -15.87 0.57 -14.83
C CYS A 203 -14.67 1.18 -14.10
N PHE A 204 -14.92 1.69 -12.89
CA PHE A 204 -13.87 2.11 -11.95
C PHE A 204 -13.95 1.29 -10.67
N VAL A 205 -12.80 0.79 -10.19
CA VAL A 205 -12.64 0.00 -8.97
C VAL A 205 -11.75 0.74 -7.98
N SER A 206 -12.23 0.88 -6.72
CA SER A 206 -11.50 1.54 -5.64
C SER A 206 -11.70 0.80 -4.32
#